data_94591642f5c218c21dc7c503506aa45f
#
_entry.id   94591642f5c218c21dc7c503506aa45f
#
_cell.length_a   1.000
_cell.length_b   1.000
_cell.length_c   1.000
_cell.angle_alpha   90.00
_cell.angle_beta   90.00
_cell.angle_gamma   90.00
#
_symmetry.space_group_name_H-M   'P 1'
#
loop_
_entity.id
_entity.type
_entity.pdbx_description
1 polymer ?
#
loop_
_entity_poly.entity_id
_entity_poly.type
_entity_poly.pdbx_seq_one_letter_code
_entity_poly.pdbx_strand_id
1 'polypeptide(L)'
;MKFTAYERTLQGTGASRRLRNAAKVPGIVYGAGTPAMVELDHNALFFALKKEAFHSSILEMDLAGTTQKVLLRDFQMHPYKPNVLHVDFQRVDETTRLRKKVPLHFSGEENSPAVKTDKCLISHVRMDLEIECLASQLPEFVDIDLSNLMKNQSLHASDLKLPEGIKAVKHGTQNPVIVAVTVPKAEVEEVAPVVVVAAKGKDAKPKKTEKQNKK
;
A
#
# COMPACT_ATOMS: atom_id res chain seq x y z
N MET A 1 -12.27 -15.47 8.21
CA MET A 1 -12.03 -14.86 9.56
C MET A 1 -13.35 -14.37 10.12
N LYS A 2 -13.56 -14.51 11.48
CA LYS A 2 -14.79 -14.05 12.14
C LYS A 2 -14.50 -12.83 12.99
N PHE A 3 -15.43 -11.88 13.02
CA PHE A 3 -15.39 -10.72 13.91
C PHE A 3 -16.80 -10.26 14.28
N THR A 4 -16.95 -9.63 15.43
CA THR A 4 -18.22 -9.15 15.96
C THR A 4 -18.38 -7.66 15.70
N ALA A 5 -19.53 -7.26 15.23
CA ALA A 5 -19.94 -5.86 15.06
C ALA A 5 -21.24 -5.60 15.83
N TYR A 6 -21.40 -4.40 16.30
CA TYR A 6 -22.60 -3.96 17.02
C TYR A 6 -23.37 -2.97 16.15
N GLU A 7 -24.68 -3.00 16.24
CA GLU A 7 -25.51 -2.04 15.53
C GLU A 7 -25.41 -0.65 16.17
N ARG A 8 -25.27 0.36 15.32
CA ARG A 8 -25.12 1.74 15.72
C ARG A 8 -26.36 2.54 15.37
N THR A 9 -26.96 3.20 16.36
CA THR A 9 -28.17 4.04 16.20
C THR A 9 -27.85 5.53 16.06
N LEU A 10 -26.83 6.03 16.79
CA LEU A 10 -26.49 7.44 16.83
C LEU A 10 -25.61 7.86 15.66
N GLN A 11 -26.00 8.93 14.96
CA GLN A 11 -25.31 9.49 13.80
C GLN A 11 -24.69 10.86 14.10
N GLY A 12 -23.88 11.32 13.15
CA GLY A 12 -23.28 12.65 13.15
C GLY A 12 -21.87 12.72 13.74
N THR A 13 -21.23 13.87 13.51
CA THR A 13 -19.81 14.10 13.82
C THR A 13 -19.50 13.97 15.31
N GLY A 14 -20.38 14.53 16.17
CA GLY A 14 -20.22 14.46 17.63
C GLY A 14 -20.35 13.04 18.18
N ALA A 15 -21.31 12.25 17.65
CA ALA A 15 -21.50 10.86 18.04
C ALA A 15 -20.28 10.00 17.61
N SER A 16 -19.80 10.15 16.37
CA SER A 16 -18.62 9.46 15.87
C SER A 16 -17.35 9.80 16.66
N ARG A 17 -17.20 11.06 17.08
CA ARG A 17 -16.07 11.48 17.93
C ARG A 17 -16.13 10.82 19.31
N ARG A 18 -17.29 10.79 19.96
CA ARG A 18 -17.47 10.13 21.27
C ARG A 18 -17.18 8.62 21.17
N LEU A 19 -17.62 7.99 20.08
CA LEU A 19 -17.41 6.58 19.84
C LEU A 19 -15.92 6.26 19.72
N ARG A 20 -15.15 7.05 18.95
CA ARG A 20 -13.70 6.88 18.83
C ARG A 20 -12.95 7.12 20.14
N ASN A 21 -13.44 8.05 20.97
CA ASN A 21 -12.88 8.27 22.31
C ASN A 21 -13.16 7.09 23.27
N ALA A 22 -14.23 6.33 23.01
CA ALA A 22 -14.55 5.09 23.73
C ALA A 22 -13.86 3.84 23.12
N ALA A 23 -12.79 4.04 22.34
CA ALA A 23 -12.05 2.97 21.67
C ALA A 23 -12.91 2.09 20.73
N LYS A 24 -13.92 2.69 20.11
CA LYS A 24 -14.75 2.04 19.09
C LYS A 24 -14.60 2.74 17.74
N VAL A 25 -14.75 1.99 16.66
CA VAL A 25 -14.65 2.49 15.29
C VAL A 25 -16.04 2.46 14.65
N PRO A 26 -16.52 3.61 14.12
CA PRO A 26 -17.72 3.61 13.30
C PRO A 26 -17.44 2.97 11.95
N GLY A 27 -18.39 2.19 11.46
CA GLY A 27 -18.35 1.57 10.13
C GLY A 27 -19.72 1.55 9.48
N ILE A 28 -19.74 1.17 8.23
CA ILE A 28 -20.94 0.95 7.43
C ILE A 28 -20.85 -0.40 6.72
N VAL A 29 -21.99 -1.08 6.63
CA VAL A 29 -22.14 -2.31 5.85
C VAL A 29 -23.19 -2.07 4.80
N TYR A 30 -22.81 -2.20 3.53
CA TYR A 30 -23.71 -2.01 2.39
C TYR A 30 -23.59 -3.16 1.38
N GLY A 31 -24.35 -3.12 0.30
CA GLY A 31 -24.43 -4.16 -0.71
C GLY A 31 -25.80 -4.80 -0.73
N ALA A 32 -25.89 -6.10 -0.86
CA ALA A 32 -27.16 -6.82 -0.88
C ALA A 32 -28.01 -6.49 0.37
N GLY A 33 -29.10 -5.76 0.17
CA GLY A 33 -30.01 -5.32 1.23
C GLY A 33 -29.81 -3.88 1.73
N THR A 34 -30.46 -3.55 2.83
CA THR A 34 -30.40 -2.21 3.42
C THR A 34 -29.04 -1.91 4.05
N PRO A 35 -28.45 -0.71 3.83
CA PRO A 35 -27.23 -0.32 4.52
C PRO A 35 -27.44 -0.31 6.03
N ALA A 36 -26.48 -0.85 6.78
CA ALA A 36 -26.48 -0.87 8.24
C ALA A 36 -25.27 -0.14 8.78
N MET A 37 -25.49 0.71 9.76
CA MET A 37 -24.40 1.35 10.49
C MET A 37 -23.93 0.43 11.59
N VAL A 38 -22.63 0.28 11.72
CA VAL A 38 -22.01 -0.62 12.69
C VAL A 38 -20.97 0.12 13.52
N GLU A 39 -20.71 -0.42 14.69
CA GLU A 39 -19.58 -0.06 15.52
C GLU A 39 -18.75 -1.30 15.84
N LEU A 40 -17.44 -1.15 15.83
CA LEU A 40 -16.49 -2.23 16.10
C LEU A 40 -15.52 -1.82 17.20
N ASP A 41 -14.96 -2.81 17.88
CA ASP A 41 -13.85 -2.58 18.79
C ASP A 41 -12.60 -2.15 18.02
N HIS A 42 -11.99 -1.04 18.42
CA HIS A 42 -10.83 -0.48 17.75
C HIS A 42 -9.62 -1.42 17.79
N ASN A 43 -9.37 -2.04 18.94
CA ASN A 43 -8.17 -2.84 19.13
C ASN A 43 -8.23 -4.13 18.30
N ALA A 44 -9.36 -4.83 18.36
CA ALA A 44 -9.60 -6.04 17.56
C ALA A 44 -9.49 -5.75 16.06
N LEU A 45 -10.10 -4.64 15.60
CA LEU A 45 -10.06 -4.23 14.21
C LEU A 45 -8.63 -3.84 13.76
N PHE A 46 -7.90 -3.07 14.57
CA PHE A 46 -6.53 -2.66 14.27
C PHE A 46 -5.58 -3.85 14.06
N PHE A 47 -5.67 -4.87 14.91
CA PHE A 47 -4.88 -6.09 14.75
C PHE A 47 -5.35 -6.95 13.57
N ALA A 48 -6.65 -6.94 13.27
CA ALA A 48 -7.18 -7.61 12.10
C ALA A 48 -6.67 -6.96 10.80
N LEU A 49 -6.66 -5.62 10.72
CA LEU A 49 -6.17 -4.86 9.58
C LEU A 49 -4.66 -5.02 9.31
N LYS A 50 -3.87 -5.47 10.27
CA LYS A 50 -2.45 -5.82 10.05
C LYS A 50 -2.26 -7.12 9.28
N LYS A 51 -3.29 -7.95 9.19
CA LYS A 51 -3.23 -9.22 8.46
C LYS A 51 -3.66 -8.98 7.02
N GLU A 52 -2.82 -9.34 6.07
CA GLU A 52 -3.11 -9.20 4.63
C GLU A 52 -4.39 -9.95 4.23
N ALA A 53 -4.58 -11.14 4.77
CA ALA A 53 -5.79 -11.93 4.56
C ALA A 53 -7.09 -11.21 4.97
N PHE A 54 -7.05 -10.23 5.87
CA PHE A 54 -8.25 -9.45 6.25
C PHE A 54 -8.68 -8.49 5.12
N HIS A 55 -7.72 -8.04 4.31
CA HIS A 55 -7.99 -7.12 3.21
C HIS A 55 -8.52 -7.81 1.97
N SER A 56 -8.09 -9.04 1.72
CA SER A 56 -8.32 -9.75 0.46
C SER A 56 -9.17 -11.01 0.58
N SER A 57 -9.69 -11.33 1.78
CA SER A 57 -10.58 -12.50 1.96
C SER A 57 -12.01 -12.11 2.32
N ILE A 58 -12.92 -13.07 2.15
CA ILE A 58 -14.31 -12.96 2.63
C ILE A 58 -14.32 -13.17 4.14
N LEU A 59 -14.93 -12.23 4.84
CA LEU A 59 -15.01 -12.19 6.29
C LEU A 59 -16.42 -12.60 6.74
N GLU A 60 -16.51 -13.24 7.88
CA GLU A 60 -17.77 -13.51 8.56
C GLU A 60 -17.97 -12.48 9.67
N MET A 61 -18.94 -11.61 9.48
CA MET A 61 -19.33 -10.59 10.45
C MET A 61 -20.55 -11.07 11.21
N ASP A 62 -20.46 -11.08 12.53
CA ASP A 62 -21.59 -11.29 13.40
C ASP A 62 -22.20 -9.94 13.79
N LEU A 63 -23.42 -9.68 13.32
CA LEU A 63 -24.18 -8.49 13.64
C LEU A 63 -25.44 -8.90 14.38
N ALA A 64 -25.51 -8.59 15.67
CA ALA A 64 -26.67 -8.90 16.54
C ALA A 64 -27.11 -10.37 16.48
N GLY A 65 -26.15 -11.32 16.39
CA GLY A 65 -26.43 -12.76 16.31
C GLY A 65 -26.73 -13.28 14.90
N THR A 66 -26.65 -12.41 13.88
CA THR A 66 -26.79 -12.80 12.48
C THR A 66 -25.44 -12.77 11.79
N THR A 67 -24.96 -13.93 11.33
CA THR A 67 -23.68 -14.01 10.59
C THR A 67 -23.90 -13.63 9.14
N GLN A 68 -23.13 -12.67 8.64
CA GLN A 68 -23.16 -12.19 7.26
C GLN A 68 -21.76 -12.31 6.63
N LYS A 69 -21.73 -12.71 5.33
CA LYS A 69 -20.47 -12.69 4.56
C LYS A 69 -20.23 -11.28 4.04
N VAL A 70 -19.09 -10.70 4.41
CA VAL A 70 -18.72 -9.34 4.04
C VAL A 70 -17.28 -9.29 3.52
N LEU A 71 -17.00 -8.29 2.71
CA LEU A 71 -15.66 -7.95 2.24
C LEU A 71 -15.29 -6.57 2.77
N LEU A 72 -14.08 -6.41 3.27
CA LEU A 72 -13.54 -5.09 3.58
C LEU A 72 -13.38 -4.29 2.28
N ARG A 73 -14.11 -3.21 2.12
CA ARG A 73 -14.04 -2.36 0.91
C ARG A 73 -13.00 -1.29 1.04
N ASP A 74 -13.07 -0.54 2.13
CA ASP A 74 -12.15 0.57 2.42
C ASP A 74 -11.99 0.76 3.94
N PHE A 75 -10.92 1.41 4.34
CA PHE A 75 -10.69 1.80 5.72
C PHE A 75 -9.90 3.11 5.76
N GLN A 76 -10.19 3.92 6.76
CA GLN A 76 -9.53 5.20 6.97
C GLN A 76 -8.70 5.15 8.24
N MET A 77 -7.41 5.44 8.11
CA MET A 77 -6.49 5.57 9.24
C MET A 77 -6.27 7.05 9.57
N HIS A 78 -5.97 7.31 10.83
CA HIS A 78 -5.55 8.64 11.23
C HIS A 78 -4.13 8.94 10.70
N PRO A 79 -3.83 10.15 10.16
CA PRO A 79 -2.57 10.43 9.46
C PRO A 79 -1.30 10.19 10.29
N TYR A 80 -1.34 10.40 11.61
CA TYR A 80 -0.14 10.26 12.48
C TYR A 80 -0.38 9.39 13.73
N LYS A 81 -1.62 9.04 14.06
CA LYS A 81 -1.93 8.14 15.20
C LYS A 81 -2.29 6.76 14.67
N PRO A 82 -1.94 5.68 15.37
CA PRO A 82 -2.32 4.32 14.96
C PRO A 82 -3.80 4.04 15.27
N ASN A 83 -4.68 4.93 14.82
CA ASN A 83 -6.12 4.86 15.07
C ASN A 83 -6.88 4.71 13.75
N VAL A 84 -7.78 3.75 13.70
CA VAL A 84 -8.75 3.59 12.61
C VAL A 84 -9.89 4.58 12.81
N LEU A 85 -10.21 5.36 11.78
CA LEU A 85 -11.25 6.37 11.82
C LEU A 85 -12.60 5.85 11.32
N HIS A 86 -12.59 5.06 10.26
CA HIS A 86 -13.77 4.49 9.63
C HIS A 86 -13.45 3.18 8.92
N VAL A 87 -14.44 2.35 8.74
CA VAL A 87 -14.33 1.11 7.97
C VAL A 87 -15.60 0.85 7.17
N ASP A 88 -15.41 0.43 5.92
CA ASP A 88 -16.47 0.15 4.97
C ASP A 88 -16.48 -1.34 4.64
N PHE A 89 -17.60 -2.01 4.87
CA PHE A 89 -17.81 -3.38 4.50
C PHE A 89 -18.86 -3.50 3.40
N GLN A 90 -18.62 -4.38 2.46
CA GLN A 90 -19.58 -4.73 1.42
C GLN A 90 -20.08 -6.16 1.66
N ARG A 91 -21.41 -6.34 1.73
CA ARG A 91 -22.00 -7.69 1.71
C ARG A 91 -21.75 -8.34 0.37
N VAL A 92 -21.36 -9.58 0.39
CA VAL A 92 -21.03 -10.33 -0.82
C VAL A 92 -21.73 -11.66 -0.84
N ASP A 93 -22.31 -11.97 -1.99
CA ASP A 93 -22.81 -13.28 -2.34
C ASP A 93 -21.79 -14.00 -3.20
N GLU A 94 -21.80 -15.31 -3.23
CA GLU A 94 -20.80 -16.13 -3.94
C GLU A 94 -20.73 -15.85 -5.45
N THR A 95 -21.83 -15.36 -6.03
CA THR A 95 -21.96 -15.04 -7.46
C THR A 95 -21.61 -13.60 -7.80
N THR A 96 -21.33 -12.77 -6.80
CA THR A 96 -21.06 -11.35 -6.99
C THR A 96 -19.67 -11.14 -7.61
N ARG A 97 -19.61 -10.38 -8.70
CA ARG A 97 -18.33 -9.94 -9.27
C ARG A 97 -17.77 -8.79 -8.43
N LEU A 98 -16.52 -8.91 -8.07
CA LEU A 98 -15.82 -7.97 -7.21
C LEU A 98 -14.59 -7.42 -7.94
N ARG A 99 -14.32 -6.14 -7.68
CA ARG A 99 -13.03 -5.52 -8.01
C ARG A 99 -12.32 -5.20 -6.72
N LYS A 100 -11.15 -5.79 -6.54
CA LYS A 100 -10.36 -5.63 -5.31
C LYS A 100 -8.88 -5.55 -5.62
N LYS A 101 -8.16 -4.78 -4.81
CA LYS A 101 -6.71 -4.79 -4.78
C LYS A 101 -6.24 -5.95 -3.91
N VAL A 102 -5.36 -6.75 -4.47
CA VAL A 102 -4.76 -7.92 -3.81
C VAL A 102 -3.26 -7.72 -3.74
N PRO A 103 -2.63 -8.01 -2.59
CA PRO A 103 -1.19 -7.87 -2.43
C PRO A 103 -0.44 -8.88 -3.30
N LEU A 104 0.74 -8.45 -3.76
CA LEU A 104 1.65 -9.25 -4.56
C LEU A 104 2.82 -9.70 -3.69
N HIS A 105 3.07 -10.99 -3.65
CA HIS A 105 4.23 -11.57 -3.00
C HIS A 105 5.29 -11.89 -4.06
N PHE A 106 6.49 -11.40 -3.85
CA PHE A 106 7.61 -11.59 -4.76
C PHE A 106 8.54 -12.65 -4.22
N SER A 107 8.82 -13.67 -5.04
CA SER A 107 9.72 -14.77 -4.70
C SER A 107 10.86 -14.88 -5.70
N GLY A 108 11.99 -15.43 -5.27
CA GLY A 108 13.11 -15.73 -6.17
C GLY A 108 13.95 -14.53 -6.62
N GLU A 109 13.81 -13.35 -6.01
CA GLU A 109 14.55 -12.13 -6.38
C GLU A 109 16.07 -12.34 -6.37
N GLU A 110 16.59 -12.95 -5.29
CA GLU A 110 18.02 -13.21 -5.12
C GLU A 110 18.57 -14.21 -6.16
N ASN A 111 17.70 -15.03 -6.75
CA ASN A 111 18.06 -16.05 -7.71
C ASN A 111 18.06 -15.55 -9.15
N SER A 112 17.54 -14.36 -9.40
CA SER A 112 17.45 -13.81 -10.74
C SER A 112 18.82 -13.55 -11.37
N PRO A 113 19.01 -13.80 -12.66
CA PRO A 113 20.23 -13.46 -13.39
C PRO A 113 20.57 -11.98 -13.33
N ALA A 114 19.55 -11.13 -13.30
CA ALA A 114 19.71 -9.68 -13.18
C ALA A 114 20.44 -9.26 -11.90
N VAL A 115 20.15 -9.91 -10.76
CA VAL A 115 20.81 -9.62 -9.48
C VAL A 115 22.15 -10.33 -9.37
N LYS A 116 22.22 -11.65 -9.69
CA LYS A 116 23.44 -12.46 -9.53
C LYS A 116 24.54 -12.07 -10.49
N THR A 117 24.21 -11.86 -11.77
CA THR A 117 25.21 -11.64 -12.82
C THR A 117 25.47 -10.17 -13.04
N ASP A 118 24.40 -9.36 -13.15
CA ASP A 118 24.50 -7.96 -13.55
C ASP A 118 24.46 -6.98 -12.37
N LYS A 119 24.27 -7.47 -11.13
CA LYS A 119 24.16 -6.64 -9.90
C LYS A 119 23.14 -5.50 -10.06
N CYS A 120 22.07 -5.76 -10.79
CA CYS A 120 20.99 -4.82 -10.99
C CYS A 120 20.09 -4.75 -9.74
N LEU A 121 19.41 -3.61 -9.56
CA LEU A 121 18.40 -3.45 -8.53
C LEU A 121 17.03 -3.76 -9.10
N ILE A 122 16.26 -4.58 -8.39
CA ILE A 122 14.88 -4.84 -8.71
C ILE A 122 14.02 -3.80 -7.97
N SER A 123 13.27 -3.03 -8.73
CA SER A 123 12.37 -2.01 -8.19
C SER A 123 10.93 -2.52 -8.26
N HIS A 124 10.29 -2.66 -7.10
CA HIS A 124 8.88 -2.98 -6.99
C HIS A 124 8.05 -1.71 -7.20
N VAL A 125 7.53 -1.52 -8.41
CA VAL A 125 6.74 -0.33 -8.77
C VAL A 125 5.36 -0.39 -8.15
N ARG A 126 4.79 -1.59 -8.03
CA ARG A 126 3.49 -1.84 -7.41
C ARG A 126 3.58 -3.07 -6.51
N MET A 127 3.01 -2.94 -5.31
CA MET A 127 2.89 -4.02 -4.33
C MET A 127 1.49 -4.62 -4.30
N ASP A 128 0.53 -4.01 -5.01
CA ASP A 128 -0.85 -4.46 -5.11
C ASP A 128 -1.31 -4.46 -6.57
N LEU A 129 -2.19 -5.39 -6.91
CA LEU A 129 -2.82 -5.51 -8.22
C LEU A 129 -4.34 -5.46 -8.06
N GLU A 130 -5.00 -4.61 -8.84
CA GLU A 130 -6.45 -4.60 -8.91
C GLU A 130 -6.93 -5.71 -9.83
N ILE A 131 -7.73 -6.62 -9.25
CA ILE A 131 -8.28 -7.76 -9.94
C ILE A 131 -9.80 -7.72 -9.94
N GLU A 132 -10.41 -8.31 -10.97
CA GLU A 132 -11.83 -8.58 -11.06
C GLU A 132 -12.03 -10.09 -11.03
N CYS A 133 -12.78 -10.59 -10.06
CA CYS A 133 -13.09 -11.99 -9.88
C CYS A 133 -14.46 -12.21 -9.27
N LEU A 134 -14.91 -13.47 -9.22
CA LEU A 134 -16.06 -13.86 -8.40
C LEU A 134 -15.64 -13.90 -6.93
N ALA A 135 -16.57 -13.62 -6.02
CA ALA A 135 -16.30 -13.65 -4.59
C ALA A 135 -15.70 -14.98 -4.12
N SER A 136 -16.20 -16.11 -4.67
CA SER A 136 -15.70 -17.46 -4.34
C SER A 136 -14.26 -17.73 -4.79
N GLN A 137 -13.73 -16.95 -5.74
CA GLN A 137 -12.41 -17.15 -6.35
C GLN A 137 -11.40 -16.07 -5.93
N LEU A 138 -11.73 -15.27 -4.90
CA LEU A 138 -10.87 -14.20 -4.44
C LEU A 138 -9.62 -14.77 -3.74
N PRO A 139 -8.39 -14.57 -4.28
CA PRO A 139 -7.16 -15.02 -3.65
C PRO A 139 -6.74 -14.07 -2.53
N GLU A 140 -6.09 -14.58 -1.50
CA GLU A 140 -5.53 -13.76 -0.42
C GLU A 140 -4.32 -12.95 -0.88
N PHE A 141 -3.49 -13.52 -1.72
CA PHE A 141 -2.31 -12.88 -2.34
C PHE A 141 -2.04 -13.52 -3.71
N VAL A 142 -1.17 -12.91 -4.49
CA VAL A 142 -0.68 -13.44 -5.77
C VAL A 142 0.83 -13.57 -5.71
N ASP A 143 1.35 -14.79 -5.88
CA ASP A 143 2.78 -15.05 -5.94
C ASP A 143 3.34 -14.76 -7.32
N ILE A 144 4.45 -14.05 -7.35
CA ILE A 144 5.18 -13.68 -8.56
C ILE A 144 6.61 -14.19 -8.43
N ASP A 145 6.98 -15.10 -9.33
CA ASP A 145 8.35 -15.63 -9.41
C ASP A 145 9.24 -14.73 -10.27
N LEU A 146 10.26 -14.15 -9.64
CA LEU A 146 11.23 -13.25 -10.26
C LEU A 146 12.53 -13.96 -10.67
N SER A 147 12.61 -15.28 -10.52
CA SER A 147 13.83 -16.07 -10.76
C SER A 147 14.39 -15.96 -12.20
N ASN A 148 13.53 -15.64 -13.18
CA ASN A 148 13.90 -15.58 -14.58
C ASN A 148 14.08 -14.15 -15.13
N LEU A 149 14.09 -13.13 -14.27
CA LEU A 149 14.21 -11.74 -14.68
C LEU A 149 15.62 -11.42 -15.20
N MET A 150 15.65 -10.79 -16.38
CA MET A 150 16.88 -10.34 -17.04
C MET A 150 17.07 -8.83 -16.87
N LYS A 151 18.28 -8.35 -17.16
CA LYS A 151 18.64 -6.94 -17.16
C LYS A 151 17.75 -6.12 -18.10
N ASN A 152 17.33 -4.94 -17.66
CA ASN A 152 16.46 -4.02 -18.39
C ASN A 152 15.08 -4.61 -18.75
N GLN A 153 14.66 -5.69 -18.11
CA GLN A 153 13.34 -6.26 -18.27
C GLN A 153 12.37 -5.64 -17.26
N SER A 154 11.13 -5.45 -17.67
CA SER A 154 10.01 -5.07 -16.80
C SER A 154 8.92 -6.13 -16.87
N LEU A 155 8.33 -6.43 -15.73
CA LEU A 155 7.19 -7.34 -15.62
C LEU A 155 5.91 -6.53 -15.57
N HIS A 156 4.98 -6.84 -16.46
CA HIS A 156 3.69 -6.18 -16.56
C HIS A 156 2.57 -7.05 -15.99
N ALA A 157 1.43 -6.43 -15.65
CA ALA A 157 0.27 -7.14 -15.14
C ALA A 157 -0.27 -8.22 -16.08
N SER A 158 -0.07 -8.08 -17.40
CA SER A 158 -0.49 -9.10 -18.38
C SER A 158 0.38 -10.36 -18.40
N ASP A 159 1.61 -10.26 -17.89
CA ASP A 159 2.59 -11.36 -17.91
C ASP A 159 2.44 -12.26 -16.67
N LEU A 160 1.58 -11.88 -15.75
CA LEU A 160 1.32 -12.65 -14.55
C LEU A 160 0.47 -13.88 -14.84
N LYS A 161 0.87 -15.00 -14.27
CA LYS A 161 0.09 -16.23 -14.26
C LYS A 161 -0.98 -16.12 -13.18
N LEU A 162 -2.14 -15.56 -13.54
CA LEU A 162 -3.28 -15.49 -12.65
C LEU A 162 -4.05 -16.82 -12.65
N PRO A 163 -4.64 -17.25 -11.51
CA PRO A 163 -5.54 -18.39 -11.45
C PRO A 163 -6.75 -18.21 -12.37
N GLU A 164 -7.39 -19.33 -12.73
CA GLU A 164 -8.58 -19.32 -13.58
C GLU A 164 -9.72 -18.51 -12.93
N GLY A 165 -10.38 -17.67 -13.74
CA GLY A 165 -11.50 -16.84 -13.28
C GLY A 165 -11.11 -15.44 -12.75
N ILE A 166 -9.81 -15.14 -12.65
CA ILE A 166 -9.31 -13.83 -12.19
C ILE A 166 -8.82 -13.03 -13.39
N LYS A 167 -9.24 -11.77 -13.46
CA LYS A 167 -8.80 -10.83 -14.50
C LYS A 167 -8.13 -9.62 -13.85
N ALA A 168 -6.92 -9.30 -14.30
CA ALA A 168 -6.31 -8.03 -13.93
C ALA A 168 -7.09 -6.86 -14.55
N VAL A 169 -7.45 -5.89 -13.73
CA VAL A 169 -8.12 -4.67 -14.20
C VAL A 169 -7.09 -3.76 -14.86
N LYS A 170 -7.30 -3.49 -16.14
CA LYS A 170 -6.47 -2.53 -16.87
C LYS A 170 -7.08 -1.12 -16.74
N HIS A 171 -6.28 -0.19 -16.24
CA HIS A 171 -6.69 1.22 -16.21
C HIS A 171 -6.43 1.86 -17.58
N GLY A 172 -7.45 1.86 -18.44
CA GLY A 172 -7.36 2.35 -19.81
C GLY A 172 -6.57 1.41 -20.74
N THR A 173 -5.78 2.00 -21.65
CA THR A 173 -4.95 1.27 -22.62
C THR A 173 -3.60 0.81 -22.07
N GLN A 174 -3.24 1.26 -20.89
CA GLN A 174 -1.92 0.99 -20.32
C GLN A 174 -1.89 -0.30 -19.50
N ASN A 175 -0.91 -1.13 -19.81
CA ASN A 175 -0.58 -2.31 -19.03
C ASN A 175 0.36 -1.88 -17.88
N PRO A 176 -0.08 -1.90 -16.61
CA PRO A 176 0.75 -1.39 -15.53
C PRO A 176 2.01 -2.26 -15.33
N VAL A 177 3.14 -1.58 -15.16
CA VAL A 177 4.40 -2.21 -14.76
C VAL A 177 4.30 -2.56 -13.27
N ILE A 178 4.68 -3.76 -12.91
CA ILE A 178 4.70 -4.27 -11.53
C ILE A 178 6.12 -4.22 -11.00
N VAL A 179 7.06 -4.76 -11.75
CA VAL A 179 8.47 -4.82 -11.39
C VAL A 179 9.30 -4.28 -12.54
N ALA A 180 10.31 -3.49 -12.23
CA ALA A 180 11.29 -3.00 -13.19
C ALA A 180 12.70 -3.29 -12.69
N VAL A 181 13.55 -3.83 -13.58
CA VAL A 181 14.97 -4.03 -13.31
C VAL A 181 15.73 -2.79 -13.75
N THR A 182 16.37 -2.12 -12.79
CA THR A 182 17.19 -0.93 -13.03
C THR A 182 18.66 -1.22 -12.80
N VAL A 183 19.51 -0.76 -13.71
CA VAL A 183 20.96 -0.81 -13.50
C VAL A 183 21.34 0.32 -12.56
N PRO A 184 22.00 0.06 -11.42
CA PRO A 184 22.50 1.14 -10.60
C PRO A 184 23.49 1.95 -11.44
N LYS A 185 23.15 3.22 -11.69
CA LYS A 185 24.11 4.16 -12.26
C LYS A 185 25.16 4.39 -11.18
N ALA A 186 26.34 3.80 -11.32
CA ALA A 186 27.47 4.14 -10.51
C ALA A 186 27.65 5.67 -10.67
N GLU A 187 27.39 6.40 -9.61
CA GLU A 187 27.80 7.78 -9.50
C GLU A 187 29.34 7.74 -9.52
N VAL A 188 29.90 8.00 -10.68
CA VAL A 188 31.34 8.26 -10.79
C VAL A 188 31.51 9.58 -10.03
N GLU A 189 31.93 9.49 -8.77
CA GLU A 189 32.53 10.63 -8.08
C GLU A 189 33.68 11.09 -8.98
N GLU A 190 33.44 12.14 -9.73
CA GLU A 190 34.44 12.89 -10.44
C GLU A 190 35.31 13.53 -9.37
N VAL A 191 36.38 12.80 -9.02
CA VAL A 191 37.45 13.35 -8.19
C VAL A 191 38.06 14.45 -9.03
N ALA A 192 37.62 15.68 -8.78
CA ALA A 192 38.25 16.85 -9.33
C ALA A 192 39.73 16.79 -9.00
N PRO A 193 40.65 16.93 -10.00
CA PRO A 193 42.08 16.94 -9.72
C PRO A 193 42.43 18.16 -8.87
N VAL A 194 42.90 17.89 -7.66
CA VAL A 194 43.49 18.88 -6.80
C VAL A 194 44.75 19.41 -7.53
N VAL A 195 44.65 20.57 -8.15
CA VAL A 195 45.80 21.32 -8.63
C VAL A 195 46.50 21.89 -7.42
N VAL A 196 47.59 21.24 -7.03
CA VAL A 196 48.56 21.78 -6.11
C VAL A 196 49.32 22.89 -6.84
N VAL A 197 48.99 24.14 -6.55
CA VAL A 197 49.88 25.28 -6.88
C VAL A 197 50.62 25.68 -5.63
N ALA A 198 51.90 25.37 -5.64
CA ALA A 198 52.85 25.74 -4.60
C ALA A 198 53.11 27.26 -4.60
N ALA A 199 53.10 27.78 -3.41
CA ALA A 199 53.83 28.89 -2.82
C ALA A 199 54.48 30.00 -3.70
N LYS A 200 54.19 31.23 -3.39
CA LYS A 200 55.21 32.19 -2.89
C LYS A 200 54.60 33.48 -2.38
N GLY A 201 55.00 33.79 -1.21
CA GLY A 201 54.68 34.84 -0.36
C GLY A 201 54.85 36.29 -0.84
N LYS A 202 54.26 37.21 -0.13
CA LYS A 202 54.83 38.36 0.56
C LYS A 202 53.75 39.37 0.96
N ASP A 203 53.79 39.64 2.26
CA ASP A 203 53.55 40.92 2.95
C ASP A 203 52.63 41.97 2.31
N ALA A 204 51.60 42.35 3.03
CA ALA A 204 51.42 43.67 3.60
C ALA A 204 50.06 43.85 4.30
N LYS A 205 50.18 44.31 5.55
CA LYS A 205 49.13 44.77 6.48
C LYS A 205 48.69 46.20 6.11
N PRO A 206 47.83 46.86 6.88
CA PRO A 206 46.35 46.87 6.84
C PRO A 206 45.81 48.31 6.61
N LYS A 207 44.49 48.46 6.41
CA LYS A 207 43.85 49.74 6.84
C LYS A 207 42.36 49.57 7.06
N LYS A 208 41.97 49.93 8.25
CA LYS A 208 40.64 50.27 8.80
C LYS A 208 39.96 51.38 8.00
N THR A 209 38.64 51.33 7.97
CA THR A 209 37.68 52.43 8.19
C THR A 209 36.28 51.80 7.92
N GLU A 210 35.46 51.59 8.89
CA GLU A 210 34.55 52.48 9.64
C GLU A 210 33.55 53.28 8.78
N LYS A 211 32.31 53.09 9.23
CA LYS A 211 31.14 53.97 9.23
C LYS A 211 30.02 53.68 8.25
N GLN A 212 28.91 53.22 8.86
CA GLN A 212 27.67 53.98 9.19
C GLN A 212 26.77 54.20 7.97
N ASN A 213 25.56 53.81 7.99
CA ASN A 213 24.37 54.20 8.75
C ASN A 213 23.16 54.36 7.82
N LYS A 214 21.99 53.96 8.31
CA LYS A 214 20.66 54.51 8.01
C LYS A 214 20.06 54.26 6.59
N LYS A 215 18.97 53.56 6.49
CA LYS A 215 17.59 53.93 6.87
C LYS A 215 16.72 52.65 6.91
#